data_0e80619458c08f6ff1e87d8c6c05ce2a
#
_entry.id   0e80619458c08f6ff1e87d8c6c05ce2a
#
_cell.length_a   1.000
_cell.length_b   1.000
_cell.length_c   1.000
_cell.angle_alpha   90.00
_cell.angle_beta   90.00
_cell.angle_gamma   90.00
#
_symmetry.space_group_name_H-M   'P 1'
#
loop_
_entity.id
_entity.type
_entity.pdbx_description
1 polymer ?
#
loop_
_entity_poly.entity_id
_entity_poly.type
_entity_poly.pdbx_seq_one_letter_code
_entity_poly.pdbx_strand_id
1 'polypeptide(L)'
;MGYQAESYLLPGGIGIKFKDHPIHNLHELQTLPIIECDLSELESFDLNCLNREKISSLILPDKSKLPFAELNSFRLTRLKATKASSSDFGSLSEHPLEILELPDALIEDIIFCKNMPLRKLDLSGTQMSQVPLLKNAKITNLNLFKTNIEEISDLDCEALEEIVLSGSPIKSITFLADAKKLLKVEIRATHVSDLSPLTNTSIKELHLPGSKVKSIDCLAYLPIETLNIIGLELEDINCLSTLPLKSLSLSPELLKSDDYEFIANLKIPFLRGPADSPEQTAEEFFQKHINSVTME
;
A
#
# COMPACT_ATOMS: atom_id res chain seq x y z
N MET A 1 -4.00 15.68 36.77
CA MET A 1 -2.91 15.18 35.89
C MET A 1 -3.35 15.51 34.48
N GLY A 2 -2.55 16.30 33.73
CA GLY A 2 -2.90 16.66 32.35
C GLY A 2 -2.61 15.50 31.42
N TYR A 3 -3.56 15.15 30.56
CA TYR A 3 -3.32 14.21 29.47
C TYR A 3 -2.38 14.86 28.44
N GLN A 4 -1.40 14.11 27.95
CA GLN A 4 -0.67 14.51 26.75
C GLN A 4 -1.44 14.01 25.53
N ALA A 5 -1.97 14.94 24.75
CA ALA A 5 -2.67 14.65 23.52
C ALA A 5 -2.34 15.69 22.45
N GLU A 6 -2.26 15.24 21.21
CA GLU A 6 -2.16 16.08 20.02
C GLU A 6 -3.52 16.13 19.35
N SER A 7 -3.97 17.32 18.96
CA SER A 7 -5.20 17.48 18.19
C SER A 7 -4.87 18.00 16.80
N TYR A 8 -5.65 17.57 15.80
CA TYR A 8 -5.52 17.99 14.42
C TYR A 8 -6.90 18.10 13.77
N LEU A 9 -6.99 18.97 12.75
CA LEU A 9 -8.25 19.20 12.06
C LEU A 9 -8.49 18.12 10.99
N LEU A 10 -9.73 17.65 10.94
CA LEU A 10 -10.22 16.73 9.93
C LEU A 10 -11.48 17.32 9.27
N PRO A 11 -11.83 16.93 8.03
CA PRO A 11 -13.13 17.23 7.47
C PRO A 11 -14.25 16.71 8.36
N GLY A 12 -15.06 17.61 8.91
CA GLY A 12 -16.19 17.28 9.78
C GLY A 12 -15.92 17.22 11.29
N GLY A 13 -14.67 17.42 11.75
CA GLY A 13 -14.39 17.41 13.20
C GLY A 13 -12.91 17.47 13.55
N ILE A 14 -12.57 16.87 14.67
CA ILE A 14 -11.22 16.88 15.25
C ILE A 14 -10.74 15.43 15.39
N GLY A 15 -9.48 15.18 15.01
CA GLY A 15 -8.73 14.01 15.42
C GLY A 15 -7.95 14.29 16.70
N ILE A 16 -7.88 13.31 17.60
CA ILE A 16 -7.04 13.35 18.79
C ILE A 16 -6.16 12.11 18.83
N LYS A 17 -4.86 12.34 19.01
CA LYS A 17 -3.87 11.32 19.31
C LYS A 17 -3.44 11.44 20.76
N PHE A 18 -3.59 10.37 21.53
CA PHE A 18 -3.20 10.31 22.93
C PHE A 18 -1.79 9.73 23.07
N LYS A 19 -1.03 10.26 24.07
CA LYS A 19 0.35 9.84 24.34
C LYS A 19 0.50 9.44 25.81
N ASP A 20 1.22 8.37 26.03
CA ASP A 20 1.91 7.95 27.28
C ASP A 20 1.10 7.73 28.57
N HIS A 21 -0.21 7.88 28.61
CA HIS A 21 -0.97 7.64 29.85
C HIS A 21 -2.27 6.87 29.61
N PRO A 22 -2.64 5.95 30.50
CA PRO A 22 -3.92 5.27 30.44
C PRO A 22 -5.07 6.29 30.56
N ILE A 23 -6.04 6.18 29.65
CA ILE A 23 -7.20 7.05 29.62
C ILE A 23 -8.29 6.41 30.48
N HIS A 24 -8.59 7.02 31.61
CA HIS A 24 -9.63 6.54 32.52
C HIS A 24 -10.87 7.44 32.56
N ASN A 25 -10.78 8.69 32.10
CA ASN A 25 -11.92 9.61 32.09
C ASN A 25 -11.74 10.70 31.05
N LEU A 26 -12.58 10.71 30.03
CA LEU A 26 -12.60 11.73 28.97
C LEU A 26 -13.93 12.51 28.95
N HIS A 27 -14.68 12.59 30.06
CA HIS A 27 -15.96 13.29 30.09
C HIS A 27 -15.86 14.74 29.57
N GLU A 28 -14.74 15.41 29.83
CA GLU A 28 -14.50 16.77 29.36
C GLU A 28 -14.39 16.87 27.83
N LEU A 29 -13.96 15.81 27.18
CA LEU A 29 -13.81 15.76 25.72
C LEU A 29 -15.11 15.37 24.98
N GLN A 30 -16.13 14.89 25.70
CA GLN A 30 -17.39 14.45 25.07
C GLN A 30 -18.14 15.58 24.38
N THR A 31 -17.93 16.86 24.83
CA THR A 31 -18.52 18.03 24.20
C THR A 31 -17.86 18.45 22.90
N LEU A 32 -16.60 18.04 22.67
CA LEU A 32 -15.85 18.38 21.49
C LEU A 32 -16.32 17.54 20.27
N PRO A 33 -16.19 18.08 19.06
CA PRO A 33 -16.53 17.38 17.82
C PRO A 33 -15.43 16.37 17.40
N ILE A 34 -15.06 15.48 18.33
CA ILE A 34 -14.04 14.45 18.07
C ILE A 34 -14.66 13.35 17.24
N ILE A 35 -14.10 13.11 16.06
CA ILE A 35 -14.52 12.06 15.13
C ILE A 35 -13.46 10.96 14.94
N GLU A 36 -12.21 11.22 15.31
CA GLU A 36 -11.13 10.25 15.27
C GLU A 36 -10.39 10.22 16.61
N CYS A 37 -10.15 8.99 17.11
CA CYS A 37 -9.29 8.73 18.26
C CYS A 37 -8.14 7.83 17.86
N ASP A 38 -6.91 8.35 17.98
CA ASP A 38 -5.68 7.59 17.86
C ASP A 38 -5.19 7.19 19.26
N LEU A 39 -5.30 5.90 19.53
CA LEU A 39 -4.91 5.26 20.79
C LEU A 39 -3.60 4.46 20.61
N SER A 40 -2.93 4.60 19.48
CA SER A 40 -1.80 3.72 19.07
C SER A 40 -0.62 3.72 20.04
N GLU A 41 -0.42 4.82 20.79
CA GLU A 41 0.68 4.95 21.75
C GLU A 41 0.30 4.59 23.18
N LEU A 42 -0.94 4.13 23.43
CA LEU A 42 -1.42 3.78 24.76
C LEU A 42 -1.15 2.32 25.11
N GLU A 43 -0.67 2.06 26.32
CA GLU A 43 -0.55 0.70 26.85
C GLU A 43 -1.90 0.11 27.30
N SER A 44 -2.79 0.95 27.80
CA SER A 44 -4.14 0.59 28.23
C SER A 44 -5.14 1.69 27.99
N PHE A 45 -6.38 1.34 27.71
CA PHE A 45 -7.46 2.29 27.45
C PHE A 45 -8.81 1.66 27.82
N ASP A 46 -9.80 2.53 28.07
CA ASP A 46 -11.20 2.16 28.30
C ASP A 46 -12.08 2.83 27.22
N LEU A 47 -12.68 2.02 26.34
CA LEU A 47 -13.57 2.51 25.28
C LEU A 47 -14.83 3.18 25.82
N ASN A 48 -15.23 2.91 27.09
CA ASN A 48 -16.39 3.55 27.71
C ASN A 48 -16.19 5.06 27.95
N CYS A 49 -14.95 5.53 27.95
CA CYS A 49 -14.64 6.94 28.06
C CYS A 49 -14.89 7.75 26.78
N LEU A 50 -15.04 7.07 25.63
CA LEU A 50 -15.16 7.69 24.33
C LEU A 50 -16.62 8.02 23.99
N ASN A 51 -16.84 9.10 23.22
CA ASN A 51 -18.15 9.43 22.70
C ASN A 51 -18.48 8.56 21.47
N ARG A 52 -19.24 7.49 21.73
CA ARG A 52 -19.55 6.44 20.73
C ARG A 52 -20.41 6.93 19.57
N GLU A 53 -21.18 8.01 19.76
CA GLU A 53 -22.06 8.56 18.73
C GLU A 53 -21.29 9.42 17.71
N LYS A 54 -20.17 10.03 18.13
CA LYS A 54 -19.41 10.96 17.29
C LYS A 54 -18.19 10.31 16.63
N ILE A 55 -17.57 9.35 17.31
CA ILE A 55 -16.34 8.73 16.82
C ILE A 55 -16.67 7.74 15.69
N SER A 56 -16.15 8.03 14.51
CA SER A 56 -16.26 7.19 13.31
C SER A 56 -14.92 6.60 12.85
N SER A 57 -13.80 7.07 13.42
CA SER A 57 -12.45 6.60 13.13
C SER A 57 -11.73 6.23 14.43
N LEU A 58 -11.17 5.01 14.45
CA LEU A 58 -10.43 4.49 15.61
C LEU A 58 -9.13 3.83 15.19
N ILE A 59 -8.04 4.23 15.84
CA ILE A 59 -6.72 3.63 15.69
C ILE A 59 -6.36 2.98 17.03
N LEU A 60 -6.27 1.66 17.05
CA LEU A 60 -5.98 0.88 18.25
C LEU A 60 -4.47 0.73 18.46
N PRO A 61 -4.02 0.50 19.70
CA PRO A 61 -2.64 0.16 20.01
C PRO A 61 -2.19 -1.12 19.28
N ASP A 62 -0.89 -1.21 19.04
CA ASP A 62 -0.26 -2.40 18.50
C ASP A 62 -0.51 -3.62 19.41
N LYS A 63 -0.78 -4.80 18.78
CA LYS A 63 -1.07 -6.07 19.49
C LYS A 63 -2.33 -6.00 20.37
N SER A 64 -3.26 -5.10 20.04
CA SER A 64 -4.53 -5.06 20.75
C SER A 64 -5.20 -6.44 20.76
N LYS A 65 -5.62 -6.87 21.95
CA LYS A 65 -6.39 -8.09 22.19
C LYS A 65 -7.85 -7.79 22.50
N LEU A 66 -8.28 -6.56 22.20
CA LEU A 66 -9.66 -6.14 22.43
C LEU A 66 -10.61 -7.05 21.64
N PRO A 67 -11.65 -7.60 22.28
CA PRO A 67 -12.74 -8.21 21.57
C PRO A 67 -13.42 -7.16 20.68
N PHE A 68 -13.46 -7.38 19.35
CA PHE A 68 -14.04 -6.39 18.43
C PHE A 68 -15.54 -6.19 18.64
N ALA A 69 -16.22 -7.13 19.30
CA ALA A 69 -17.61 -6.94 19.76
C ALA A 69 -17.79 -5.70 20.66
N GLU A 70 -16.75 -5.26 21.40
CA GLU A 70 -16.83 -4.02 22.19
C GLU A 70 -16.92 -2.77 21.32
N LEU A 71 -16.56 -2.86 20.04
CA LEU A 71 -16.70 -1.77 19.08
C LEU A 71 -18.13 -1.62 18.55
N ASN A 72 -19.02 -2.61 18.73
CA ASN A 72 -20.38 -2.61 18.16
C ASN A 72 -21.24 -1.42 18.60
N SER A 73 -20.86 -0.75 19.68
CA SER A 73 -21.52 0.48 20.13
C SER A 73 -21.12 1.74 19.36
N PHE A 74 -20.04 1.65 18.55
CA PHE A 74 -19.61 2.71 17.66
C PHE A 74 -20.18 2.47 16.24
N ARG A 75 -20.16 3.52 15.41
CA ARG A 75 -20.47 3.41 13.99
C ARG A 75 -19.23 3.74 13.16
N LEU A 76 -18.26 2.83 13.19
CA LEU A 76 -16.96 3.09 12.58
C LEU A 76 -17.04 3.02 11.05
N THR A 77 -16.45 4.04 10.41
CA THR A 77 -16.14 4.07 8.97
C THR A 77 -14.65 3.80 8.72
N ARG A 78 -13.80 3.98 9.75
CA ARG A 78 -12.38 3.64 9.70
C ARG A 78 -11.93 2.92 10.96
N LEU A 79 -11.19 1.85 10.77
CA LEU A 79 -10.50 1.11 11.84
C LEU A 79 -9.08 0.77 11.42
N LYS A 80 -8.11 1.05 12.30
CA LYS A 80 -6.75 0.53 12.20
C LYS A 80 -6.39 -0.24 13.46
N ALA A 81 -5.89 -1.47 13.29
CA ALA A 81 -5.48 -2.36 14.39
C ALA A 81 -4.27 -3.20 13.97
N THR A 82 -3.07 -2.64 14.19
CA THR A 82 -1.80 -3.29 13.83
C THR A 82 -1.51 -4.46 14.76
N LYS A 83 -1.08 -5.60 14.20
CA LYS A 83 -0.77 -6.82 14.94
C LYS A 83 -1.92 -7.31 15.83
N ALA A 84 -3.16 -6.97 15.44
CA ALA A 84 -4.33 -7.39 16.20
C ALA A 84 -4.46 -8.92 16.21
N SER A 85 -4.90 -9.43 17.37
CA SER A 85 -5.20 -10.85 17.58
C SER A 85 -6.55 -10.95 18.26
N SER A 86 -7.56 -11.36 17.53
CA SER A 86 -8.92 -11.51 18.06
C SER A 86 -9.56 -12.77 17.51
N SER A 87 -10.42 -13.40 18.31
CA SER A 87 -11.27 -14.52 17.87
C SER A 87 -12.57 -14.06 17.22
N ASP A 88 -12.88 -12.77 17.27
CA ASP A 88 -14.17 -12.21 16.88
C ASP A 88 -14.08 -11.12 15.79
N PHE A 89 -13.14 -11.22 14.85
CA PHE A 89 -13.08 -10.32 13.68
C PHE A 89 -14.44 -10.22 12.95
N GLY A 90 -15.24 -11.28 13.03
CA GLY A 90 -16.60 -11.30 12.48
C GLY A 90 -17.53 -10.21 13.00
N SER A 91 -17.32 -9.73 14.23
CA SER A 91 -18.10 -8.63 14.81
C SER A 91 -17.93 -7.31 14.04
N LEU A 92 -16.83 -7.15 13.30
CA LEU A 92 -16.63 -5.98 12.45
C LEU A 92 -17.62 -5.88 11.29
N SER A 93 -18.33 -6.97 10.92
CA SER A 93 -19.32 -6.98 9.83
C SER A 93 -20.49 -6.01 10.04
N GLU A 94 -20.75 -5.63 11.29
CA GLU A 94 -21.81 -4.67 11.65
C GLU A 94 -21.43 -3.20 11.38
N HIS A 95 -20.16 -2.93 11.09
CA HIS A 95 -19.69 -1.55 10.85
C HIS A 95 -19.69 -1.19 9.35
N PRO A 96 -20.08 0.05 8.99
CA PRO A 96 -20.00 0.54 7.64
C PRO A 96 -18.54 0.99 7.28
N LEU A 97 -17.58 0.08 7.46
CA LEU A 97 -16.17 0.41 7.25
C LEU A 97 -15.87 0.71 5.76
N GLU A 98 -15.32 1.89 5.53
CA GLU A 98 -14.74 2.31 4.25
C GLU A 98 -13.22 2.12 4.24
N ILE A 99 -12.58 2.22 5.41
CA ILE A 99 -11.13 2.04 5.59
C ILE A 99 -10.91 1.01 6.69
N LEU A 100 -10.27 -0.10 6.32
CA LEU A 100 -9.86 -1.15 7.25
C LEU A 100 -8.37 -1.44 7.08
N GLU A 101 -7.60 -1.20 8.16
CA GLU A 101 -6.16 -1.40 8.18
C GLU A 101 -5.82 -2.39 9.30
N LEU A 102 -5.45 -3.63 8.92
CA LEU A 102 -5.09 -4.73 9.83
C LEU A 102 -3.66 -5.26 9.55
N PRO A 103 -2.63 -4.38 9.48
CA PRO A 103 -1.28 -4.84 9.16
C PRO A 103 -0.75 -5.78 10.25
N ASP A 104 -0.09 -6.86 9.82
CA ASP A 104 0.46 -7.92 10.67
C ASP A 104 -0.57 -8.59 11.61
N ALA A 105 -1.87 -8.43 11.37
CA ALA A 105 -2.90 -9.07 12.20
C ALA A 105 -2.89 -10.58 12.03
N LEU A 106 -3.22 -11.29 13.12
CA LEU A 106 -3.36 -12.75 13.12
C LEU A 106 -4.73 -13.13 12.57
N ILE A 107 -4.87 -13.01 11.24
CA ILE A 107 -6.10 -13.27 10.50
C ILE A 107 -5.80 -14.14 9.28
N GLU A 108 -6.67 -15.12 9.01
CA GLU A 108 -6.54 -16.07 7.91
C GLU A 108 -7.55 -15.81 6.78
N ASP A 109 -8.69 -15.17 7.08
CA ASP A 109 -9.70 -14.78 6.12
C ASP A 109 -10.38 -13.45 6.48
N ILE A 110 -11.07 -12.87 5.50
CA ILE A 110 -11.82 -11.62 5.66
C ILE A 110 -13.27 -11.76 5.16
N ILE A 111 -13.88 -12.93 5.34
CA ILE A 111 -15.25 -13.20 4.91
C ILE A 111 -16.24 -12.19 5.51
N PHE A 112 -15.96 -11.68 6.71
CA PHE A 112 -16.74 -10.63 7.37
C PHE A 112 -16.78 -9.32 6.59
N CYS A 113 -15.78 -9.04 5.74
CA CYS A 113 -15.72 -7.83 4.90
C CYS A 113 -16.67 -7.85 3.70
N LYS A 114 -17.29 -8.98 3.39
CA LYS A 114 -18.03 -9.24 2.13
C LYS A 114 -19.04 -8.15 1.74
N ASN A 115 -19.67 -7.52 2.72
CA ASN A 115 -20.72 -6.52 2.48
C ASN A 115 -20.30 -5.10 2.89
N MET A 116 -19.06 -4.90 3.33
CA MET A 116 -18.56 -3.59 3.72
C MET A 116 -18.33 -2.69 2.49
N PRO A 117 -18.60 -1.38 2.60
CA PRO A 117 -18.36 -0.42 1.52
C PRO A 117 -16.88 0.01 1.46
N LEU A 118 -15.96 -0.97 1.47
CA LEU A 118 -14.54 -0.71 1.56
C LEU A 118 -14.01 0.06 0.34
N ARG A 119 -13.18 1.06 0.63
CA ARG A 119 -12.35 1.82 -0.34
C ARG A 119 -10.87 1.56 -0.14
N LYS A 120 -10.44 1.46 1.13
CA LYS A 120 -9.05 1.14 1.47
C LYS A 120 -9.01 -0.11 2.34
N LEU A 121 -8.19 -1.07 1.92
CA LEU A 121 -7.96 -2.32 2.65
C LEU A 121 -6.46 -2.59 2.75
N ASP A 122 -5.96 -2.62 3.98
CA ASP A 122 -4.57 -2.99 4.28
C ASP A 122 -4.54 -4.27 5.12
N LEU A 123 -4.01 -5.33 4.52
CA LEU A 123 -3.80 -6.65 5.12
C LEU A 123 -2.33 -7.06 5.07
N SER A 124 -1.43 -6.07 4.98
CA SER A 124 0.00 -6.33 4.86
C SER A 124 0.51 -7.16 6.05
N GLY A 125 1.42 -8.11 5.76
CA GLY A 125 2.03 -8.99 6.76
C GLY A 125 1.10 -10.05 7.36
N THR A 126 -0.17 -10.14 6.92
CA THR A 126 -1.09 -11.18 7.38
C THR A 126 -0.84 -12.53 6.71
N GLN A 127 -1.40 -13.61 7.27
CA GLN A 127 -1.28 -14.97 6.71
C GLN A 127 -2.37 -15.27 5.66
N MET A 128 -2.99 -14.24 5.10
CA MET A 128 -4.00 -14.36 4.06
C MET A 128 -3.46 -15.11 2.84
N SER A 129 -4.21 -16.09 2.38
CA SER A 129 -3.91 -16.85 1.14
C SER A 129 -4.89 -16.58 0.01
N GLN A 130 -6.02 -15.93 0.29
CA GLN A 130 -7.07 -15.62 -0.68
C GLN A 130 -7.73 -14.27 -0.37
N VAL A 131 -8.18 -13.58 -1.40
CA VAL A 131 -9.06 -12.41 -1.29
C VAL A 131 -10.47 -12.86 -1.68
N PRO A 132 -11.45 -12.86 -0.76
CA PRO A 132 -12.82 -13.23 -1.08
C PRO A 132 -13.51 -12.14 -1.93
N LEU A 133 -14.58 -12.51 -2.61
CA LEU A 133 -15.41 -11.54 -3.34
C LEU A 133 -16.00 -10.48 -2.40
N LEU A 134 -15.61 -9.24 -2.57
CA LEU A 134 -16.05 -8.07 -1.80
C LEU A 134 -17.17 -7.33 -2.56
N LYS A 135 -18.42 -7.80 -2.43
CA LYS A 135 -19.56 -7.39 -3.27
C LYS A 135 -19.89 -5.90 -3.28
N ASN A 136 -19.70 -5.22 -2.16
CA ASN A 136 -20.07 -3.80 -2.00
C ASN A 136 -18.85 -2.87 -1.97
N ALA A 137 -17.65 -3.43 -2.03
CA ALA A 137 -16.43 -2.67 -2.00
C ALA A 137 -16.16 -2.00 -3.37
N LYS A 138 -15.67 -0.78 -3.31
CA LYS A 138 -15.07 -0.07 -4.46
C LYS A 138 -13.64 0.29 -4.08
N ILE A 139 -12.81 -0.75 -4.00
CA ILE A 139 -11.44 -0.62 -3.52
C ILE A 139 -10.65 0.33 -4.43
N THR A 140 -10.14 1.40 -3.85
CA THR A 140 -9.20 2.32 -4.49
C THR A 140 -7.75 1.97 -4.12
N ASN A 141 -7.52 1.52 -2.88
CA ASN A 141 -6.19 1.17 -2.40
C ASN A 141 -6.23 -0.20 -1.73
N LEU A 142 -5.43 -1.13 -2.25
CA LEU A 142 -5.28 -2.48 -1.72
C LEU A 142 -3.83 -2.79 -1.38
N ASN A 143 -3.55 -3.05 -0.11
CA ASN A 143 -2.22 -3.43 0.35
C ASN A 143 -2.22 -4.88 0.85
N LEU A 144 -1.51 -5.75 0.12
CA LEU A 144 -1.31 -7.17 0.39
C LEU A 144 0.20 -7.50 0.52
N PHE A 145 1.01 -6.52 0.96
CA PHE A 145 2.44 -6.67 1.15
C PHE A 145 2.73 -7.85 2.10
N LYS A 146 3.62 -8.77 1.68
CA LYS A 146 4.02 -9.94 2.49
C LYS A 146 2.85 -10.80 2.99
N THR A 147 1.82 -10.99 2.19
CA THR A 147 0.79 -12.03 2.42
C THR A 147 1.16 -13.34 1.73
N ASN A 148 0.36 -14.41 1.97
CA ASN A 148 0.55 -15.70 1.31
C ASN A 148 -0.32 -15.86 0.05
N ILE A 149 -0.79 -14.76 -0.55
CA ILE A 149 -1.68 -14.78 -1.71
C ILE A 149 -0.90 -15.18 -2.97
N GLU A 150 -1.33 -16.26 -3.61
CA GLU A 150 -0.76 -16.75 -4.87
C GLU A 150 -1.52 -16.27 -6.10
N GLU A 151 -2.83 -16.02 -5.97
CA GLU A 151 -3.70 -15.54 -7.04
C GLU A 151 -4.87 -14.71 -6.50
N ILE A 152 -5.41 -13.83 -7.34
CA ILE A 152 -6.62 -13.05 -7.09
C ILE A 152 -7.53 -13.24 -8.30
N SER A 153 -8.73 -13.78 -8.10
CA SER A 153 -9.67 -14.09 -9.19
C SER A 153 -10.87 -13.16 -9.28
N ASP A 154 -11.39 -12.68 -8.14
CA ASP A 154 -12.71 -12.06 -8.04
C ASP A 154 -12.68 -10.64 -7.43
N LEU A 155 -11.66 -9.84 -7.75
CA LEU A 155 -11.57 -8.44 -7.31
C LEU A 155 -12.19 -7.51 -8.36
N ASP A 156 -13.16 -6.67 -7.95
CA ASP A 156 -13.62 -5.55 -8.76
C ASP A 156 -12.54 -4.46 -8.77
N CYS A 157 -11.93 -4.24 -9.93
CA CYS A 157 -10.84 -3.30 -10.14
C CYS A 157 -11.27 -1.97 -10.79
N GLU A 158 -12.56 -1.72 -11.03
CA GLU A 158 -13.03 -0.48 -11.70
C GLU A 158 -12.61 0.80 -10.98
N ALA A 159 -12.53 0.76 -9.65
CA ALA A 159 -12.15 1.90 -8.82
C ALA A 159 -10.68 1.88 -8.39
N LEU A 160 -9.94 0.81 -8.68
CA LEU A 160 -8.59 0.58 -8.14
C LEU A 160 -7.60 1.61 -8.69
N GLU A 161 -6.93 2.31 -7.77
CA GLU A 161 -5.91 3.33 -8.04
C GLU A 161 -4.52 2.87 -7.62
N GLU A 162 -4.42 2.11 -6.53
CA GLU A 162 -3.14 1.64 -6.00
C GLU A 162 -3.25 0.19 -5.52
N ILE A 163 -2.26 -0.62 -5.88
CA ILE A 163 -2.12 -1.99 -5.39
C ILE A 163 -0.67 -2.30 -4.99
N VAL A 164 -0.51 -2.89 -3.81
CA VAL A 164 0.77 -3.38 -3.30
C VAL A 164 0.67 -4.88 -3.07
N LEU A 165 1.44 -5.64 -3.83
CA LEU A 165 1.52 -7.12 -3.77
C LEU A 165 2.93 -7.59 -3.41
N SER A 166 3.84 -6.66 -3.14
CA SER A 166 5.26 -6.95 -2.93
C SER A 166 5.49 -7.96 -1.81
N GLY A 167 6.36 -8.94 -2.07
CA GLY A 167 6.69 -9.99 -1.11
C GLY A 167 5.64 -11.08 -0.94
N SER A 168 4.53 -11.05 -1.70
CA SER A 168 3.58 -12.16 -1.80
C SER A 168 3.97 -13.12 -2.92
N PRO A 169 3.61 -14.42 -2.85
CA PRO A 169 3.97 -15.41 -3.88
C PRO A 169 3.08 -15.33 -5.13
N ILE A 170 2.48 -14.18 -5.42
CA ILE A 170 1.56 -14.00 -6.55
C ILE A 170 2.26 -14.26 -7.88
N LYS A 171 1.58 -14.98 -8.76
CA LYS A 171 2.10 -15.45 -10.07
C LYS A 171 1.53 -14.66 -11.24
N SER A 172 0.31 -14.15 -11.11
CA SER A 172 -0.42 -13.46 -12.18
C SER A 172 -1.13 -12.22 -11.68
N ILE A 173 -1.18 -11.21 -12.54
CA ILE A 173 -1.92 -9.97 -12.34
C ILE A 173 -3.03 -9.78 -13.38
N THR A 174 -3.54 -10.87 -13.97
CA THR A 174 -4.58 -10.84 -15.01
C THR A 174 -5.85 -10.14 -14.56
N PHE A 175 -6.17 -10.17 -13.25
CA PHE A 175 -7.28 -9.44 -12.68
C PHE A 175 -7.20 -7.92 -12.82
N LEU A 176 -6.00 -7.35 -13.12
CA LEU A 176 -5.80 -5.91 -13.35
C LEU A 176 -6.15 -5.46 -14.78
N ALA A 177 -6.52 -6.35 -15.69
CA ALA A 177 -6.76 -6.01 -17.10
C ALA A 177 -7.85 -4.94 -17.30
N ASP A 178 -8.81 -4.85 -16.39
CA ASP A 178 -9.91 -3.86 -16.41
C ASP A 178 -9.69 -2.68 -15.43
N ALA A 179 -8.53 -2.59 -14.80
CA ALA A 179 -8.20 -1.56 -13.81
C ALA A 179 -7.80 -0.22 -14.47
N LYS A 180 -8.74 0.42 -15.19
CA LYS A 180 -8.46 1.64 -15.98
C LYS A 180 -8.00 2.84 -15.17
N LYS A 181 -8.32 2.91 -13.88
CA LYS A 181 -7.94 3.99 -12.97
C LYS A 181 -6.62 3.72 -12.23
N LEU A 182 -6.01 2.57 -12.46
CA LEU A 182 -4.81 2.16 -11.77
C LEU A 182 -3.64 3.11 -12.07
N LEU A 183 -3.07 3.68 -11.02
CA LEU A 183 -2.00 4.66 -11.07
C LEU A 183 -0.68 4.09 -10.54
N LYS A 184 -0.75 3.16 -9.56
CA LYS A 184 0.43 2.64 -8.90
C LYS A 184 0.34 1.13 -8.69
N VAL A 185 1.42 0.42 -9.05
CA VAL A 185 1.58 -1.03 -8.85
C VAL A 185 2.95 -1.33 -8.24
N GLU A 186 2.94 -2.06 -7.12
CA GLU A 186 4.13 -2.61 -6.50
C GLU A 186 4.06 -4.14 -6.46
N ILE A 187 4.93 -4.80 -7.22
CA ILE A 187 5.04 -6.27 -7.32
C ILE A 187 6.49 -6.76 -7.10
N ARG A 188 7.20 -6.10 -6.18
CA ARG A 188 8.57 -6.46 -5.81
C ARG A 188 8.61 -7.84 -5.17
N ALA A 189 9.64 -8.63 -5.49
CA ALA A 189 9.84 -9.97 -4.93
C ALA A 189 8.58 -10.86 -5.03
N THR A 190 7.94 -10.85 -6.21
CA THR A 190 6.80 -11.71 -6.57
C THR A 190 7.21 -12.70 -7.66
N HIS A 191 6.28 -13.61 -8.02
CA HIS A 191 6.49 -14.54 -9.13
C HIS A 191 5.87 -14.05 -10.46
N VAL A 192 5.42 -12.79 -10.52
CA VAL A 192 4.86 -12.21 -11.76
C VAL A 192 5.93 -12.12 -12.84
N SER A 193 5.59 -12.58 -14.04
CA SER A 193 6.44 -12.51 -15.23
C SER A 193 5.78 -11.82 -16.42
N ASP A 194 4.44 -11.77 -16.45
CA ASP A 194 3.66 -11.15 -17.53
C ASP A 194 3.03 -9.84 -17.04
N LEU A 195 3.37 -8.75 -17.74
CA LEU A 195 2.83 -7.41 -17.50
C LEU A 195 1.74 -7.00 -18.49
N SER A 196 1.37 -7.87 -19.45
CA SER A 196 0.37 -7.56 -20.48
C SER A 196 -0.98 -7.10 -19.91
N PRO A 197 -1.43 -7.52 -18.71
CA PRO A 197 -2.66 -6.99 -18.11
C PRO A 197 -2.62 -5.49 -17.82
N LEU A 198 -1.43 -4.86 -17.78
CA LEU A 198 -1.31 -3.43 -17.52
C LEU A 198 -1.49 -2.55 -18.76
N THR A 199 -1.57 -3.11 -19.96
CA THR A 199 -1.59 -2.34 -21.24
C THR A 199 -2.74 -1.35 -21.38
N ASN A 200 -3.85 -1.57 -20.68
CA ASN A 200 -5.04 -0.70 -20.74
C ASN A 200 -5.21 0.15 -19.47
N THR A 201 -4.17 0.27 -18.65
CA THR A 201 -4.22 1.04 -17.40
C THR A 201 -3.69 2.47 -17.58
N SER A 202 -3.90 3.30 -16.57
CA SER A 202 -3.36 4.67 -16.50
C SER A 202 -2.13 4.77 -15.59
N ILE A 203 -1.39 3.68 -15.45
CA ILE A 203 -0.29 3.53 -14.50
C ILE A 203 0.80 4.58 -14.69
N LYS A 204 1.18 5.23 -13.57
CA LYS A 204 2.24 6.23 -13.51
C LYS A 204 3.45 5.76 -12.71
N GLU A 205 3.25 4.83 -11.79
CA GLU A 205 4.29 4.33 -10.91
C GLU A 205 4.29 2.80 -10.89
N LEU A 206 5.42 2.18 -11.29
CA LEU A 206 5.59 0.73 -11.38
C LEU A 206 6.88 0.28 -10.72
N HIS A 207 6.78 -0.65 -9.77
CA HIS A 207 7.91 -1.21 -9.04
C HIS A 207 7.99 -2.73 -9.20
N LEU A 208 9.04 -3.22 -9.88
CA LEU A 208 9.22 -4.60 -10.29
C LEU A 208 10.40 -5.36 -9.62
N PRO A 209 11.28 -4.77 -8.75
CA PRO A 209 12.51 -5.44 -8.30
C PRO A 209 12.25 -6.85 -7.76
N GLY A 210 13.02 -7.83 -8.23
CA GLY A 210 12.90 -9.21 -7.79
C GLY A 210 11.67 -9.96 -8.28
N SER A 211 10.90 -9.40 -9.21
CA SER A 211 9.87 -10.13 -9.96
C SER A 211 10.52 -11.10 -10.99
N LYS A 212 9.71 -11.83 -11.73
CA LYS A 212 10.17 -12.74 -12.80
C LYS A 212 10.02 -12.15 -14.21
N VAL A 213 9.82 -10.84 -14.30
CA VAL A 213 9.67 -10.10 -15.56
C VAL A 213 10.98 -10.11 -16.34
N LYS A 214 10.91 -10.43 -17.63
CA LYS A 214 12.04 -10.41 -18.58
C LYS A 214 11.81 -9.47 -19.76
N SER A 215 10.56 -9.10 -20.06
CA SER A 215 10.22 -8.10 -21.07
C SER A 215 9.30 -7.04 -20.47
N ILE A 216 9.54 -5.79 -20.88
CA ILE A 216 8.72 -4.62 -20.54
C ILE A 216 8.08 -3.98 -21.78
N ASP A 217 8.10 -4.65 -22.93
CA ASP A 217 7.62 -4.11 -24.22
C ASP A 217 6.14 -3.74 -24.20
N CYS A 218 5.35 -4.51 -23.45
CA CYS A 218 3.92 -4.23 -23.28
C CYS A 218 3.63 -2.91 -22.53
N LEU A 219 4.63 -2.31 -21.90
CA LEU A 219 4.49 -1.00 -21.24
C LEU A 219 4.61 0.18 -22.19
N ALA A 220 5.01 -0.05 -23.47
CA ALA A 220 5.18 1.01 -24.46
C ALA A 220 3.94 1.92 -24.53
N TYR A 221 4.20 3.24 -24.55
CA TYR A 221 3.19 4.30 -24.61
C TYR A 221 2.30 4.45 -23.37
N LEU A 222 2.51 3.68 -22.30
CA LEU A 222 1.82 3.93 -21.02
C LEU A 222 2.34 5.22 -20.35
N PRO A 223 1.53 5.92 -19.56
CA PRO A 223 1.91 7.19 -18.93
C PRO A 223 2.82 7.00 -17.70
N ILE A 224 3.78 6.05 -17.76
CA ILE A 224 4.66 5.72 -16.65
C ILE A 224 5.70 6.82 -16.45
N GLU A 225 5.64 7.48 -15.30
CA GLU A 225 6.56 8.53 -14.89
C GLU A 225 7.68 8.01 -13.97
N THR A 226 7.38 6.97 -13.19
CA THR A 226 8.33 6.34 -12.27
C THR A 226 8.38 4.83 -12.51
N LEU A 227 9.55 4.34 -12.86
CA LEU A 227 9.78 2.91 -13.12
C LEU A 227 10.96 2.40 -12.30
N ASN A 228 10.75 1.29 -11.57
CA ASN A 228 11.83 0.62 -10.85
C ASN A 228 11.98 -0.82 -11.35
N ILE A 229 13.09 -1.08 -12.02
CA ILE A 229 13.49 -2.35 -12.62
C ILE A 229 14.81 -2.89 -12.04
N ILE A 230 15.20 -2.44 -10.85
CA ILE A 230 16.43 -2.92 -10.20
C ILE A 230 16.44 -4.45 -10.12
N GLY A 231 17.56 -5.06 -10.51
CA GLY A 231 17.79 -6.50 -10.44
C GLY A 231 17.05 -7.33 -11.49
N LEU A 232 16.44 -6.69 -12.51
CA LEU A 232 15.80 -7.40 -13.61
C LEU A 232 16.77 -7.59 -14.78
N GLU A 233 16.93 -8.84 -15.22
CA GLU A 233 17.65 -9.21 -16.44
C GLU A 233 16.68 -9.11 -17.63
N LEU A 234 16.52 -7.90 -18.17
CA LEU A 234 15.60 -7.65 -19.28
C LEU A 234 16.22 -8.04 -20.62
N GLU A 235 15.40 -8.55 -21.54
CA GLU A 235 15.79 -8.91 -22.91
C GLU A 235 16.24 -7.68 -23.69
N ASP A 236 15.48 -6.59 -23.59
CA ASP A 236 15.85 -5.26 -24.07
C ASP A 236 15.15 -4.16 -23.26
N ILE A 237 15.57 -2.90 -23.50
CA ILE A 237 15.04 -1.72 -22.81
C ILE A 237 14.49 -0.66 -23.78
N ASN A 238 14.27 -1.00 -25.05
CA ASN A 238 13.91 -0.06 -26.10
C ASN A 238 12.59 0.68 -25.83
N CYS A 239 11.64 0.02 -25.17
CA CYS A 239 10.35 0.60 -24.84
C CYS A 239 10.48 1.81 -23.90
N LEU A 240 11.58 1.97 -23.13
CA LEU A 240 11.80 3.12 -22.27
C LEU A 240 11.74 4.45 -23.03
N SER A 241 12.09 4.45 -24.35
CA SER A 241 12.03 5.65 -25.19
C SER A 241 10.60 6.16 -25.45
N THR A 242 9.60 5.32 -25.22
CA THR A 242 8.18 5.65 -25.42
C THR A 242 7.47 6.11 -24.15
N LEU A 243 8.15 6.01 -23.00
CA LEU A 243 7.59 6.32 -21.70
C LEU A 243 7.95 7.75 -21.26
N PRO A 244 7.02 8.51 -20.64
CA PRO A 244 7.30 9.86 -20.14
C PRO A 244 8.05 9.83 -18.79
N LEU A 245 9.18 9.11 -18.73
CA LEU A 245 9.90 8.85 -17.48
C LEU A 245 10.48 10.12 -16.86
N LYS A 246 10.19 10.32 -15.58
CA LYS A 246 10.81 11.32 -14.71
C LYS A 246 11.83 10.68 -13.79
N SER A 247 11.63 9.41 -13.42
CA SER A 247 12.49 8.65 -12.55
C SER A 247 12.59 7.20 -13.02
N LEU A 248 13.84 6.72 -13.15
CA LEU A 248 14.15 5.34 -13.48
C LEU A 248 15.16 4.79 -12.46
N SER A 249 14.83 3.64 -11.87
CA SER A 249 15.74 2.89 -11.01
C SER A 249 16.09 1.57 -11.69
N LEU A 250 17.36 1.27 -11.84
CA LEU A 250 17.87 0.10 -12.54
C LEU A 250 19.19 -0.38 -11.95
N SER A 251 19.65 -1.55 -12.36
CA SER A 251 20.94 -2.13 -11.96
C SER A 251 21.98 -1.84 -13.03
N PRO A 252 22.96 -0.96 -12.78
CA PRO A 252 24.00 -0.60 -13.76
C PRO A 252 24.79 -1.80 -14.22
N GLU A 253 25.05 -2.76 -13.33
CA GLU A 253 25.80 -4.00 -13.61
C GLU A 253 25.11 -4.96 -14.60
N LEU A 254 23.82 -4.75 -14.88
CA LEU A 254 23.04 -5.54 -15.84
C LEU A 254 22.92 -4.86 -17.21
N LEU A 255 23.43 -3.64 -17.35
CA LEU A 255 23.41 -2.88 -18.61
C LEU A 255 24.52 -3.33 -19.56
N LYS A 256 24.21 -3.40 -20.85
CA LYS A 256 25.20 -3.52 -21.93
C LYS A 256 25.82 -2.16 -22.22
N SER A 257 26.99 -2.15 -22.88
CA SER A 257 27.68 -0.88 -23.24
C SER A 257 26.78 0.09 -23.99
N ASP A 258 25.99 -0.40 -24.93
CA ASP A 258 25.11 0.42 -25.76
C ASP A 258 23.92 0.98 -24.98
N ASP A 259 23.50 0.30 -23.90
CA ASP A 259 22.37 0.73 -23.06
C ASP A 259 22.68 2.05 -22.33
N TYR A 260 23.95 2.30 -21.96
CA TYR A 260 24.35 3.54 -21.30
C TYR A 260 24.12 4.76 -22.21
N GLU A 261 24.55 4.68 -23.48
CA GLU A 261 24.32 5.75 -24.45
C GLU A 261 22.83 5.94 -24.72
N PHE A 262 22.08 4.82 -24.88
CA PHE A 262 20.65 4.84 -25.06
C PHE A 262 19.94 5.56 -23.88
N ILE A 263 20.21 5.17 -22.63
CA ILE A 263 19.60 5.77 -21.44
C ILE A 263 19.98 7.26 -21.31
N ALA A 264 21.23 7.63 -21.59
CA ALA A 264 21.67 9.03 -21.55
C ALA A 264 20.86 9.91 -22.54
N ASN A 265 20.55 9.36 -23.73
CA ASN A 265 19.76 10.06 -24.74
C ASN A 265 18.27 10.23 -24.35
N LEU A 266 17.73 9.43 -23.41
CA LEU A 266 16.36 9.59 -22.90
C LEU A 266 16.16 10.82 -22.03
N LYS A 267 17.25 11.42 -21.51
CA LYS A 267 17.22 12.64 -20.66
C LYS A 267 16.30 12.56 -19.46
N ILE A 268 16.26 11.37 -18.82
CA ILE A 268 15.48 11.14 -17.62
C ILE A 268 16.08 11.95 -16.46
N PRO A 269 15.31 12.77 -15.72
CA PRO A 269 15.86 13.66 -14.69
C PRO A 269 16.54 12.91 -13.53
N PHE A 270 15.95 11.79 -13.08
CA PHE A 270 16.43 11.02 -11.93
C PHE A 270 16.72 9.58 -12.36
N LEU A 271 18.01 9.21 -12.25
CA LEU A 271 18.48 7.83 -12.46
C LEU A 271 19.10 7.30 -11.17
N ARG A 272 18.78 6.05 -10.81
CA ARG A 272 19.21 5.46 -9.54
C ARG A 272 19.66 4.02 -9.71
N GLY A 273 20.73 3.67 -9.01
CA GLY A 273 21.13 2.30 -8.76
C GLY A 273 20.52 1.74 -7.46
N PRO A 274 20.85 0.49 -7.08
CA PRO A 274 20.26 -0.21 -5.93
C PRO A 274 20.44 0.47 -4.57
N ALA A 275 21.50 1.25 -4.39
CA ALA A 275 21.85 1.90 -3.11
C ALA A 275 21.88 3.43 -3.20
N ASP A 276 21.30 3.99 -4.25
CA ASP A 276 21.35 5.42 -4.51
C ASP A 276 20.27 6.20 -3.75
N SER A 277 20.55 7.50 -3.53
CA SER A 277 19.60 8.43 -2.93
C SER A 277 18.35 8.58 -3.81
N PRO A 278 17.15 8.74 -3.23
CA PRO A 278 15.94 9.09 -3.98
C PRO A 278 16.07 10.36 -4.83
N GLU A 279 16.97 11.26 -4.48
CA GLU A 279 17.18 12.54 -5.14
C GLU A 279 18.34 12.51 -6.15
N GLN A 280 18.97 11.33 -6.39
CA GLN A 280 20.09 11.22 -7.30
C GLN A 280 19.71 11.64 -8.71
N THR A 281 20.47 12.57 -9.27
CA THR A 281 20.33 13.04 -10.65
C THR A 281 20.91 12.04 -11.65
N ALA A 282 20.53 12.17 -12.92
CA ALA A 282 21.11 11.38 -13.99
C ALA A 282 22.63 11.63 -14.14
N GLU A 283 23.09 12.90 -13.96
CA GLU A 283 24.49 13.26 -14.04
C GLU A 283 25.32 12.53 -12.96
N GLU A 284 24.86 12.56 -11.71
CA GLU A 284 25.51 11.86 -10.60
C GLU A 284 25.54 10.34 -10.82
N PHE A 285 24.44 9.76 -11.35
CA PHE A 285 24.39 8.36 -11.71
C PHE A 285 25.47 8.00 -12.73
N PHE A 286 25.57 8.75 -13.84
CA PHE A 286 26.56 8.47 -14.87
C PHE A 286 27.99 8.68 -14.38
N GLN A 287 28.28 9.73 -13.59
CA GLN A 287 29.60 9.94 -12.98
C GLN A 287 30.02 8.77 -12.09
N LYS A 288 29.07 8.21 -11.33
CA LYS A 288 29.33 7.09 -10.42
C LYS A 288 29.58 5.77 -11.16
N HIS A 289 28.80 5.47 -12.21
CA HIS A 289 28.74 4.14 -12.81
C HIS A 289 29.52 4.01 -14.13
N ILE A 290 29.69 5.08 -14.94
CA ILE A 290 30.52 5.01 -16.15
C ILE A 290 32.01 4.89 -15.82
N ASN A 291 32.49 5.58 -14.78
CA ASN A 291 33.89 5.48 -14.35
C ASN A 291 34.30 4.08 -13.85
N SER A 292 33.33 3.26 -13.43
CA SER A 292 33.58 1.87 -13.05
C SER A 292 33.73 0.90 -14.26
N VAL A 293 33.10 1.23 -15.39
CA VAL A 293 33.13 0.40 -16.62
C VAL A 293 34.38 0.64 -17.46
N THR A 294 35.03 1.82 -17.33
CA THR A 294 36.25 2.15 -18.09
C THR A 294 37.53 1.67 -17.42
N MET A 295 37.47 1.00 -16.28
CA MET A 295 38.63 0.48 -15.52
C MET A 295 38.81 -1.06 -15.63
N GLU A 296 38.01 -1.78 -16.39
CA GLU A 296 38.22 -3.17 -16.78
C GLU A 296 38.62 -3.26 -18.28
#